data_933de9ff2669ab19bb29837a23ef26c9
#
_entry.id   933de9ff2669ab19bb29837a23ef26c9
#
_cell.length_a   1.000
_cell.length_b   1.000
_cell.length_c   1.000
_cell.angle_alpha   90.00
_cell.angle_beta   90.00
_cell.angle_gamma   90.00
#
_symmetry.space_group_name_H-M   'P 1'
#
loop_
_entity.id
_entity.type
_entity.pdbx_description
1 polymer ?
#
loop_
_entity_poly.entity_id
_entity_poly.type
_entity_poly.pdbx_seq_one_letter_code
_entity_poly.pdbx_strand_id
1 'polypeptide(L)'
;MSLNRYAKRRDTSEGPIIDALERAGFHVWQLDRPCDLLLWREDMGQGHFRTLEVKTRSGKAKLRVDKRQDEQSAFISTTGTPIVTTPMEALRAVGAVV
;
A
#
# COMPACT_ATOMS: atom_id res chain seq x y z
N MET A 1 -12.48 6.03 -11.23
CA MET A 1 -12.48 6.62 -10.06
C MET A 1 -12.91 5.74 -8.92
N SER A 2 -12.31 5.88 -7.88
CA SER A 2 -12.59 5.08 -6.79
C SER A 2 -13.66 5.64 -5.95
N LEU A 3 -14.66 4.89 -5.71
CA LEU A 3 -15.72 5.38 -4.97
C LEU A 3 -15.70 5.01 -3.54
N ASN A 4 -14.76 4.21 -3.13
CA ASN A 4 -14.73 3.78 -1.78
C ASN A 4 -13.70 4.42 -0.93
N ARG A 5 -13.10 5.47 -1.43
CA ARG A 5 -12.04 6.08 -0.72
C ARG A 5 -12.43 6.58 0.60
N TYR A 6 -13.66 6.97 0.82
CA TYR A 6 -14.04 7.50 2.08
C TYR A 6 -14.92 6.58 2.86
N ALA A 7 -15.10 5.40 2.42
CA ALA A 7 -15.96 4.49 3.10
C ALA A 7 -15.38 4.00 4.40
N LYS A 8 -14.06 4.09 4.57
CA LYS A 8 -13.43 3.64 5.75
C LYS A 8 -12.39 4.58 6.20
N ARG A 9 -12.05 4.53 7.44
CA ARG A 9 -10.99 5.33 7.94
C ARG A 9 -9.71 4.74 7.47
N ARG A 10 -8.88 5.52 6.85
CA ARG A 10 -7.60 5.05 6.35
C ARG A 10 -6.48 5.80 7.05
N ASP A 11 -5.28 5.25 7.00
CA ASP A 11 -4.13 5.88 7.60
C ASP A 11 -3.89 7.22 6.94
N THR A 12 -3.49 8.20 7.72
CA THR A 12 -3.24 9.51 7.15
C THR A 12 -2.06 9.49 6.21
N SER A 13 -1.20 8.50 6.29
CA SER A 13 -0.08 8.38 5.38
C SER A 13 -0.48 7.92 4.00
N GLU A 14 -1.63 7.34 3.87
CA GLU A 14 -2.02 6.73 2.61
C GLU A 14 -2.28 7.71 1.49
N GLY A 15 -2.93 8.81 1.81
CA GLY A 15 -3.25 9.82 0.79
C GLY A 15 -2.03 10.35 0.05
N PRO A 16 -1.02 10.85 0.75
CA PRO A 16 0.17 11.35 0.07
C PRO A 16 0.91 10.27 -0.70
N ILE A 17 0.88 9.03 -0.21
CA ILE A 17 1.51 7.92 -0.89
C ILE A 17 0.80 7.64 -2.21
N ILE A 18 -0.52 7.61 -2.18
CA ILE A 18 -1.30 7.38 -3.39
C ILE A 18 -1.04 8.47 -4.41
N ASP A 19 -1.01 9.71 -3.95
CA ASP A 19 -0.75 10.82 -4.85
C ASP A 19 0.61 10.68 -5.53
N ALA A 20 1.63 10.33 -4.77
CA ALA A 20 2.97 10.19 -5.33
C ALA A 20 3.01 9.05 -6.35
N LEU A 21 2.35 7.95 -6.06
CA LEU A 21 2.35 6.82 -6.97
C LEU A 21 1.59 7.15 -8.25
N GLU A 22 0.48 7.85 -8.12
CA GLU A 22 -0.29 8.23 -9.29
C GLU A 22 0.49 9.21 -10.17
N ARG A 23 1.24 10.09 -9.57
CA ARG A 23 2.07 11.01 -10.34
C ARG A 23 3.17 10.27 -11.06
N ALA A 24 3.60 9.13 -10.52
CA ALA A 24 4.62 8.33 -11.16
C ALA A 24 4.04 7.41 -12.22
N GLY A 25 2.73 7.51 -12.48
CA GLY A 25 2.12 6.75 -13.56
C GLY A 25 1.44 5.48 -13.14
N PHE A 26 1.36 5.21 -11.86
CA PHE A 26 0.71 3.99 -11.41
C PHE A 26 -0.78 4.18 -11.27
N HIS A 27 -1.50 3.11 -11.56
CA HIS A 27 -2.90 3.03 -11.22
C HIS A 27 -2.91 2.41 -9.83
N VAL A 28 -3.66 2.98 -8.92
CA VAL A 28 -3.65 2.55 -7.53
C VAL A 28 -5.05 2.22 -7.08
N TRP A 29 -5.22 1.03 -6.53
CA TRP A 29 -6.50 0.64 -5.95
C TRP A 29 -6.32 0.44 -4.47
N GLN A 30 -7.24 0.95 -3.69
CA GLN A 30 -7.21 0.78 -2.24
C GLN A 30 -7.92 -0.49 -1.88
N LEU A 31 -7.28 -1.33 -1.10
CA LEU A 31 -7.83 -2.60 -0.71
C LEU A 31 -8.12 -2.60 0.78
N ASP A 32 -8.97 -3.51 1.20
CA ASP A 32 -9.25 -3.68 2.60
C ASP A 32 -8.33 -4.74 3.16
N ARG A 33 -8.09 -5.76 2.43
CA ARG A 33 -7.15 -6.80 2.73
C ARG A 33 -6.91 -7.58 1.49
N PRO A 34 -5.81 -8.27 1.41
CA PRO A 34 -4.86 -8.57 2.50
C PRO A 34 -3.79 -7.52 2.70
N CYS A 35 -3.80 -6.48 1.90
CA CYS A 35 -2.88 -5.38 2.09
C CYS A 35 -3.58 -4.10 1.66
N ASP A 36 -2.92 -2.98 1.78
CA ASP A 36 -3.57 -1.69 1.57
C ASP A 36 -3.72 -1.28 0.12
N LEU A 37 -2.72 -1.48 -0.68
CA LEU A 37 -2.74 -0.96 -2.05
C LEU A 37 -2.35 -1.99 -3.09
N LEU A 38 -3.01 -1.92 -4.22
CA LEU A 38 -2.66 -2.72 -5.38
C LEU A 38 -2.29 -1.74 -6.47
N LEU A 39 -1.17 -1.95 -7.13
CA LEU A 39 -0.63 -1.02 -8.10
C LEU A 39 -0.37 -1.65 -9.44
N TRP A 40 -0.51 -0.86 -10.49
CA TRP A 40 -0.18 -1.34 -11.82
C TRP A 40 0.26 -0.16 -12.67
N ARG A 41 1.25 -0.39 -13.51
CA ARG A 41 1.68 0.61 -14.46
C ARG A 41 1.96 -0.13 -15.77
N GLU A 42 1.82 0.57 -16.87
CA GLU A 42 1.92 -0.07 -18.18
C GLU A 42 3.19 -0.84 -18.40
N ASP A 43 4.30 -0.40 -17.86
CA ASP A 43 5.54 -1.08 -18.06
C ASP A 43 5.64 -2.40 -17.30
N MET A 44 4.66 -2.69 -16.47
CA MET A 44 4.67 -3.93 -15.70
C MET A 44 4.09 -5.11 -16.47
N GLY A 45 3.30 -4.83 -17.50
CA GLY A 45 2.70 -5.89 -18.28
C GLY A 45 1.38 -6.33 -17.68
N GLN A 46 0.54 -6.88 -18.52
CA GLN A 46 -0.77 -7.31 -18.09
C GLN A 46 -0.68 -8.46 -17.11
N GLY A 47 -1.49 -8.38 -16.08
CA GLY A 47 -1.53 -9.44 -15.07
C GLY A 47 -0.45 -9.39 -14.03
N HIS A 48 0.42 -8.40 -14.09
CA HIS A 48 1.51 -8.30 -13.13
C HIS A 48 1.30 -7.07 -12.28
N PHE A 49 1.01 -7.26 -11.02
CA PHE A 49 0.72 -6.17 -10.10
C PHE A 49 1.73 -6.08 -8.99
N ARG A 50 1.76 -4.95 -8.33
CA ARG A 50 2.57 -4.78 -7.14
C ARG A 50 1.64 -4.49 -5.99
N THR A 51 2.09 -4.81 -4.79
CA THR A 51 1.30 -4.56 -3.60
C THR A 51 2.11 -3.73 -2.62
N LEU A 52 1.43 -2.96 -1.79
CA LEU A 52 2.08 -2.20 -0.74
C LEU A 52 1.23 -2.20 0.50
N GLU A 53 1.90 -2.22 1.62
CA GLU A 53 1.23 -2.09 2.89
C GLU A 53 1.65 -0.75 3.48
N VAL A 54 0.72 0.07 3.91
CA VAL A 54 1.02 1.40 4.43
C VAL A 54 0.88 1.43 5.94
N LYS A 55 1.90 1.92 6.61
CA LYS A 55 1.83 2.07 8.05
C LYS A 55 2.07 3.52 8.40
N THR A 56 1.33 4.01 9.36
CA THR A 56 1.54 5.37 9.83
C THR A 56 2.58 5.30 10.93
N ARG A 57 3.57 6.14 10.82
CA ARG A 57 4.61 6.16 11.82
C ARG A 57 4.04 6.76 13.07
N SER A 58 3.74 5.96 14.02
CA SER A 58 3.15 6.45 15.20
C SER A 58 3.89 5.87 16.37
N GLY A 59 4.18 6.62 17.28
CA GLY A 59 4.90 6.15 18.40
C GLY A 59 4.10 5.30 19.32
N LYS A 60 2.82 5.30 19.11
CA LYS A 60 2.02 4.53 19.95
C LYS A 60 1.52 3.30 19.38
N ALA A 61 2.18 2.74 18.48
CA ALA A 61 1.72 1.58 17.83
C ALA A 61 1.43 0.51 18.83
N LYS A 62 0.23 0.05 18.88
CA LYS A 62 -0.10 -0.94 19.75
C LYS A 62 -0.17 -2.21 19.06
N LEU A 63 0.35 -3.24 19.53
CA LEU A 63 0.27 -4.49 18.95
C LEU A 63 -0.95 -5.19 19.36
N ARG A 64 -1.94 -5.20 18.55
CA ARG A 64 -3.11 -5.88 18.80
C ARG A 64 -3.09 -7.08 17.94
N VAL A 65 -3.05 -8.21 18.43
CA VAL A 65 -3.01 -9.41 17.67
C VAL A 65 -4.40 -9.89 17.42
N ASP A 66 -4.87 -9.86 16.20
CA ASP A 66 -6.17 -10.41 15.91
C ASP A 66 -6.05 -11.15 14.61
N LYS A 67 -7.09 -11.80 14.17
CA LYS A 67 -7.10 -12.58 13.00
C LYS A 67 -6.72 -11.83 11.78
N ARG A 68 -7.21 -10.64 11.66
CA ARG A 68 -6.93 -9.83 10.52
C ARG A 68 -5.45 -9.50 10.41
N GLN A 69 -4.85 -9.19 11.53
CA GLN A 69 -3.46 -8.88 11.56
C GLN A 69 -2.62 -10.09 11.21
N ASP A 70 -3.04 -11.27 11.63
CA ASP A 70 -2.33 -12.48 11.29
C ASP A 70 -2.38 -12.74 9.80
N GLU A 71 -3.53 -12.51 9.19
CA GLU A 71 -3.68 -12.71 7.76
C GLU A 71 -2.81 -11.75 6.99
N GLN A 72 -2.75 -10.52 7.42
CA GLN A 72 -1.93 -9.54 6.76
C GLN A 72 -0.45 -9.89 6.87
N SER A 73 -0.04 -10.32 8.05
CA SER A 73 1.33 -10.69 8.25
C SER A 73 1.73 -11.87 7.38
N ALA A 74 0.85 -12.83 7.27
CA ALA A 74 1.12 -14.00 6.44
C ALA A 74 1.22 -13.60 4.97
N PHE A 75 0.34 -12.72 4.53
CA PHE A 75 0.35 -12.27 3.16
C PHE A 75 1.66 -11.54 2.86
N ILE A 76 2.05 -10.63 3.73
CA ILE A 76 3.26 -9.85 3.55
C ILE A 76 4.49 -10.75 3.52
N SER A 77 4.55 -11.69 4.42
CA SER A 77 5.66 -12.60 4.47
C SER A 77 5.76 -13.47 3.23
N THR A 78 4.63 -13.95 2.75
CA THR A 78 4.60 -14.82 1.61
C THR A 78 4.91 -14.11 0.31
N THR A 79 4.39 -12.91 0.15
CA THR A 79 4.52 -12.21 -1.12
C THR A 79 5.69 -11.24 -1.16
N GLY A 80 6.27 -10.92 -0.03
CA GLY A 80 7.32 -9.92 0.00
C GLY A 80 6.79 -8.51 -0.16
N THR A 81 5.54 -8.29 0.16
CA THR A 81 4.93 -6.97 0.01
C THR A 81 5.69 -5.96 0.86
N PRO A 82 6.13 -4.85 0.29
CA PRO A 82 6.85 -3.85 1.06
C PRO A 82 5.93 -3.10 2.02
N ILE A 83 6.47 -2.71 3.15
CA ILE A 83 5.76 -1.89 4.11
C ILE A 83 6.35 -0.51 4.03
N VAL A 84 5.53 0.49 3.76
CA VAL A 84 6.03 1.85 3.56
C VAL A 84 5.29 2.82 4.46
N THR A 85 5.94 3.92 4.77
CA THR A 85 5.37 4.95 5.63
C THR A 85 5.28 6.29 4.91
N THR A 86 6.16 6.54 3.98
CA THR A 86 6.22 7.84 3.31
C THR A 86 6.14 7.68 1.81
N PRO A 87 5.78 8.76 1.11
CA PRO A 87 5.74 8.69 -0.35
C PRO A 87 7.07 8.28 -0.96
N MET A 88 8.16 8.76 -0.40
CA MET A 88 9.46 8.42 -0.93
C MET A 88 9.76 6.94 -0.78
N GLU A 89 9.38 6.38 0.36
CA GLU A 89 9.57 4.96 0.57
C GLU A 89 8.74 4.16 -0.42
N ALA A 90 7.53 4.61 -0.69
CA ALA A 90 6.67 3.92 -1.63
C ALA A 90 7.26 3.96 -3.04
N LEU A 91 7.75 5.11 -3.46
CA LEU A 91 8.36 5.23 -4.77
C LEU A 91 9.59 4.36 -4.89
N ARG A 92 10.39 4.29 -3.86
CA ARG A 92 11.56 3.45 -3.88
C ARG A 92 11.19 1.98 -3.94
N ALA A 93 10.14 1.61 -3.22
CA ALA A 93 9.72 0.22 -3.19
C ALA A 93 9.27 -0.27 -4.55
N VAL A 94 8.72 0.62 -5.37
CA VAL A 94 8.26 0.22 -6.69
C VAL A 94 9.25 0.58 -7.79
N GLY A 95 10.43 1.04 -7.40
CA GLY A 95 11.46 1.33 -8.38
C GLY A 95 11.25 2.58 -9.18
N ALA A 96 10.45 3.49 -8.69
CA ALA A 96 10.13 4.71 -9.42
C ALA A 96 11.03 5.89 -9.05
N VAL A 97 11.91 5.69 -8.09
CA VAL A 97 12.84 6.74 -7.72
C VAL A 97 14.22 6.34 -8.11
N VAL A 98 14.90 7.21 -8.74
CA VAL A 98 16.21 6.92 -9.23
C VAL A 98 17.27 7.31 -8.24
#